data_86db6b9390c0e70b6b2c3597bcfd6ff5
#
_entry.id   86db6b9390c0e70b6b2c3597bcfd6ff5
#
_cell.length_a   1.000
_cell.length_b   1.000
_cell.length_c   1.000
_cell.angle_alpha   90.00
_cell.angle_beta   90.00
_cell.angle_gamma   90.00
#
_symmetry.space_group_name_H-M   'P 1'
#
loop_
_entity.id
_entity.type
_entity.pdbx_description
1 polymer ?
#
loop_
_entity_poly.entity_id
_entity_poly.type
_entity_poly.pdbx_seq_one_letter_code
_entity_poly.pdbx_strand_id
1 'polypeptide(L)'
;MKRFKIVISSLLITVLAVLCFAPTAWAFCGFYVAKADSKLYNQASQVIMARDGDRTVLTMANDFQGEVKDFAMVVPVPTVIKKEQVRVAPPKIVERLDAFSAPRLVEYFDSDPCVEYDRVLNEAVPAPAARARAGAARGSASDLGVTVEARFNVGEYDIVILSAKESGGLETWLNRNGYKIPRGAKQLLQPYVRSGMKFFVAKVNLDKFEESGYQFLRPLQISYQSRKFILPIRLGMINANAAQDLIVYVLSPKGQAEITNYRTVKVPSDANIPVFVKNEFSDFYKSMFQTAYLKEDRKVAFLEYAWDMSSCDPCSAEPLNPEELKQAGVFWLDNNSSNDEPFPPSSRRPPIVSSSVFITRLHIRYTRDKFPEDPIFQATSNQESFQGRYILQHPFTGELKCQAGREYKRSLPKRFEQEAQTLAKLTNWNIQDIRRKMKLTVGDLNSSWWGNFFSWLVGM
;
A
#
# COMPACT_ATOMS: atom_id res chain seq x y z
N MET A 1 24.36 25.62 44.14
CA MET A 1 23.04 25.71 43.51
C MET A 1 23.05 25.87 41.98
N LYS A 2 23.92 26.72 41.38
CA LYS A 2 23.97 26.86 39.88
C LYS A 2 24.35 25.58 39.15
N ARG A 3 25.34 24.81 39.62
CA ARG A 3 25.78 23.54 39.00
C ARG A 3 24.73 22.43 39.04
N PHE A 4 23.89 22.38 40.08
CA PHE A 4 22.80 21.41 40.20
C PHE A 4 21.65 21.68 39.21
N LYS A 5 21.33 22.96 38.93
CA LYS A 5 20.34 23.34 37.91
C LYS A 5 20.79 23.00 36.51
N ILE A 6 22.08 23.11 36.20
CA ILE A 6 22.64 22.77 34.89
C ILE A 6 22.54 21.26 34.61
N VAL A 7 22.84 20.42 35.63
CA VAL A 7 22.76 18.96 35.51
C VAL A 7 21.32 18.51 35.33
N ILE A 8 20.36 19.08 36.07
CA ILE A 8 18.94 18.76 35.91
C ILE A 8 18.41 19.19 34.54
N SER A 9 18.81 20.38 34.06
CA SER A 9 18.42 20.87 32.73
C SER A 9 19.00 20.01 31.62
N SER A 10 20.27 19.57 31.74
CA SER A 10 20.89 18.65 30.78
C SER A 10 20.20 17.29 30.78
N LEU A 11 19.88 16.74 31.95
CA LEU A 11 19.16 15.46 32.06
C LEU A 11 17.76 15.54 31.45
N LEU A 12 17.04 16.65 31.66
CA LEU A 12 15.71 16.88 31.09
C LEU A 12 15.74 16.97 29.56
N ILE A 13 16.76 17.66 29.01
CA ILE A 13 16.95 17.76 27.55
C ILE A 13 17.30 16.41 26.95
N THR A 14 18.13 15.59 27.64
CA THR A 14 18.47 14.26 27.17
C THR A 14 17.26 13.31 27.18
N VAL A 15 16.43 13.38 28.23
CA VAL A 15 15.18 12.60 28.30
C VAL A 15 14.18 13.04 27.24
N LEU A 16 14.07 14.35 26.99
CA LEU A 16 13.20 14.88 25.93
C LEU A 16 13.67 14.48 24.53
N ALA A 17 15.00 14.47 24.30
CA ALA A 17 15.57 14.01 23.03
C ALA A 17 15.35 12.52 22.78
N VAL A 18 15.40 11.68 23.82
CA VAL A 18 15.14 10.23 23.72
C VAL A 18 13.65 9.96 23.43
N LEU A 19 12.72 10.81 23.90
CA LEU A 19 11.28 10.68 23.63
C LEU A 19 10.91 11.10 22.19
N CYS A 20 11.73 11.90 21.51
CA CYS A 20 11.48 12.33 20.12
C CYS A 20 11.93 11.29 19.07
N PHE A 21 12.70 10.27 19.43
CA PHE A 21 13.13 9.19 18.54
C PHE A 21 12.42 7.87 18.89
N ALA A 22 11.09 7.88 18.98
CA ALA A 22 10.34 6.63 18.96
C ALA A 22 10.42 6.04 17.54
N PRO A 23 11.09 4.89 17.32
CA PRO A 23 11.09 4.25 16.02
C PRO A 23 9.66 3.86 15.67
N THR A 24 9.18 4.32 14.53
CA THR A 24 7.90 3.89 13.96
C THR A 24 8.00 2.39 13.65
N ALA A 25 7.18 1.58 14.31
CA ALA A 25 7.10 0.14 14.05
C ALA A 25 6.13 -0.10 12.88
N TRP A 26 6.45 -1.05 11.99
CA TRP A 26 5.84 -1.28 10.69
C TRP A 26 5.36 -2.73 10.53
N ALA A 27 4.50 -3.02 9.58
CA ALA A 27 3.68 -4.23 9.50
C ALA A 27 4.20 -5.34 8.59
N PHE A 28 3.79 -6.57 8.91
CA PHE A 28 4.05 -7.77 8.10
C PHE A 28 2.88 -8.77 8.19
N CYS A 29 2.56 -9.47 7.09
CA CYS A 29 1.48 -10.47 7.02
C CYS A 29 1.79 -11.82 7.69
N GLY A 30 2.90 -11.92 8.39
CA GLY A 30 3.31 -13.08 9.17
C GLY A 30 4.04 -12.63 10.43
N PHE A 31 4.87 -13.48 11.01
CA PHE A 31 5.82 -13.06 12.04
C PHE A 31 7.20 -13.66 11.78
N TYR A 32 8.24 -12.94 12.20
CA TYR A 32 9.61 -13.43 12.15
C TYR A 32 9.97 -14.17 13.42
N VAL A 33 10.68 -15.27 13.28
CA VAL A 33 11.21 -16.07 14.36
C VAL A 33 12.73 -16.16 14.18
N ALA A 34 13.48 -15.67 15.16
CA ALA A 34 14.94 -15.68 15.10
C ALA A 34 15.53 -16.84 15.89
N LYS A 35 16.67 -17.38 15.45
CA LYS A 35 17.48 -18.31 16.24
C LYS A 35 18.30 -17.64 17.33
N ALA A 36 18.64 -16.38 17.18
CA ALA A 36 19.39 -15.57 18.12
C ALA A 36 18.59 -14.35 18.59
N ASP A 37 19.10 -13.60 19.58
CA ASP A 37 18.44 -12.41 20.16
C ASP A 37 18.43 -11.18 19.21
N SER A 38 18.31 -11.41 17.90
CA SER A 38 18.20 -10.36 16.91
C SER A 38 16.81 -9.69 16.97
N LYS A 39 16.80 -8.38 17.11
CA LYS A 39 15.58 -7.57 16.97
C LYS A 39 15.31 -7.38 15.49
N LEU A 40 14.29 -8.04 14.98
CA LEU A 40 13.86 -7.97 13.60
C LEU A 40 12.76 -6.92 13.46
N TYR A 41 12.94 -5.95 12.56
CA TYR A 41 11.98 -4.90 12.28
C TYR A 41 11.66 -4.87 10.78
N ASN A 42 10.42 -4.57 10.44
CA ASN A 42 9.96 -4.34 9.07
C ASN A 42 9.38 -2.92 8.96
N GLN A 43 9.63 -2.17 7.88
CA GLN A 43 9.20 -0.77 7.77
C GLN A 43 7.83 -0.58 7.15
N ALA A 44 7.48 -1.29 6.09
CA ALA A 44 6.13 -1.35 5.54
C ALA A 44 5.97 -2.65 4.77
N SER A 45 4.93 -3.40 5.06
CA SER A 45 4.61 -4.58 4.26
C SER A 45 3.84 -4.17 3.02
N GLN A 46 4.26 -4.73 1.89
CA GLN A 46 3.52 -4.61 0.64
C GLN A 46 3.12 -6.02 0.19
N VAL A 47 1.85 -6.17 -0.13
CA VAL A 47 1.28 -7.45 -0.52
C VAL A 47 0.50 -7.30 -1.80
N ILE A 48 0.75 -8.21 -2.77
CA ILE A 48 -0.04 -8.31 -3.99
C ILE A 48 -0.91 -9.56 -3.88
N MET A 49 -2.20 -9.42 -4.15
CA MET A 49 -3.17 -10.51 -4.19
C MET A 49 -3.85 -10.52 -5.56
N ALA A 50 -3.39 -11.37 -6.47
CA ALA A 50 -4.09 -11.60 -7.73
C ALA A 50 -5.17 -12.68 -7.50
N ARG A 51 -6.44 -12.33 -7.73
CA ARG A 51 -7.59 -13.17 -7.41
C ARG A 51 -8.58 -13.27 -8.55
N ASP A 52 -8.88 -14.53 -8.97
CA ASP A 52 -10.03 -14.84 -9.80
C ASP A 52 -10.70 -16.12 -9.28
N GLY A 53 -12.03 -16.06 -9.10
CA GLY A 53 -12.79 -17.13 -8.46
C GLY A 53 -12.21 -17.53 -7.10
N ASP A 54 -11.89 -18.82 -6.93
CA ASP A 54 -11.28 -19.37 -5.71
C ASP A 54 -9.76 -19.42 -5.74
N ARG A 55 -9.11 -19.08 -6.86
CA ARG A 55 -7.66 -19.08 -6.99
C ARG A 55 -7.08 -17.73 -6.58
N THR A 56 -6.07 -17.77 -5.71
CA THR A 56 -5.30 -16.59 -5.27
C THR A 56 -3.82 -16.84 -5.53
N VAL A 57 -3.14 -15.82 -6.04
CA VAL A 57 -1.68 -15.73 -6.03
C VAL A 57 -1.32 -14.59 -5.07
N LEU A 58 -0.70 -14.95 -3.95
CA LEU A 58 -0.27 -14.03 -2.90
C LEU A 58 1.22 -13.77 -3.04
N THR A 59 1.62 -12.52 -3.26
CA THR A 59 3.03 -12.08 -3.27
C THR A 59 3.29 -11.22 -2.05
N MET A 60 4.30 -11.57 -1.27
CA MET A 60 4.68 -10.87 -0.05
C MET A 60 6.06 -10.24 -0.26
N ALA A 61 6.10 -8.93 -0.32
CA ALA A 61 7.33 -8.15 -0.31
C ALA A 61 7.63 -7.71 1.11
N ASN A 62 8.75 -8.15 1.61
CA ASN A 62 9.18 -7.89 2.98
C ASN A 62 10.27 -6.83 2.94
N ASP A 63 10.01 -5.67 3.51
CA ASP A 63 11.04 -4.67 3.78
C ASP A 63 11.72 -5.03 5.10
N PHE A 64 12.71 -5.91 5.00
CA PHE A 64 13.48 -6.36 6.15
C PHE A 64 14.64 -5.41 6.41
N GLN A 65 14.72 -4.87 7.63
CA GLN A 65 15.88 -4.14 8.12
C GLN A 65 16.52 -4.91 9.28
N GLY A 66 17.75 -5.33 9.09
CA GLY A 66 18.53 -6.07 10.08
C GLY A 66 19.48 -7.09 9.44
N GLU A 67 20.23 -7.80 10.25
CA GLU A 67 21.05 -8.92 9.78
C GLU A 67 20.13 -10.10 9.43
N VAL A 68 20.24 -10.62 8.22
CA VAL A 68 19.42 -11.72 7.66
C VAL A 68 19.66 -13.07 8.36
N LYS A 69 20.43 -13.07 9.45
CA LYS A 69 20.88 -14.29 10.13
C LYS A 69 19.71 -15.06 10.78
N ASP A 70 19.52 -16.28 10.31
CA ASP A 70 18.75 -17.34 11.01
C ASP A 70 17.31 -17.01 11.41
N PHE A 71 16.55 -16.25 10.62
CA PHE A 71 15.13 -16.08 10.87
C PHE A 71 14.25 -16.90 9.93
N ALA A 72 13.01 -17.13 10.33
CA ALA A 72 11.98 -17.70 9.48
C ALA A 72 10.72 -16.82 9.47
N MET A 73 10.11 -16.77 8.32
CA MET A 73 8.80 -16.17 8.10
C MET A 73 7.72 -17.24 8.28
N VAL A 74 6.71 -16.98 9.08
CA VAL A 74 5.58 -17.88 9.30
C VAL A 74 4.29 -17.23 8.81
N VAL A 75 3.65 -17.85 7.81
CA VAL A 75 2.44 -17.35 7.17
C VAL A 75 1.35 -18.40 7.22
N PRO A 76 0.18 -18.10 7.80
CA PRO A 76 -0.99 -18.99 7.70
C PRO A 76 -1.48 -19.07 6.26
N VAL A 77 -1.71 -20.28 5.76
CA VAL A 77 -2.21 -20.54 4.41
C VAL A 77 -3.42 -21.49 4.47
N PRO A 78 -4.41 -21.36 3.57
CA PRO A 78 -5.65 -22.10 3.68
C PRO A 78 -5.52 -23.59 3.36
N THR A 79 -4.47 -23.98 2.63
CA THR A 79 -4.25 -25.35 2.14
C THR A 79 -2.80 -25.78 2.29
N VAL A 80 -2.50 -27.06 2.15
CA VAL A 80 -1.12 -27.53 1.98
C VAL A 80 -0.58 -27.00 0.66
N ILE A 81 0.56 -26.33 0.73
CA ILE A 81 1.23 -25.74 -0.42
C ILE A 81 2.32 -26.68 -0.92
N LYS A 82 2.32 -26.95 -2.22
CA LYS A 82 3.32 -27.76 -2.92
C LYS A 82 4.42 -26.87 -3.52
N LYS A 83 5.56 -27.47 -3.87
CA LYS A 83 6.71 -26.75 -4.44
C LYS A 83 6.33 -25.95 -5.70
N GLU A 84 5.54 -26.51 -6.60
CA GLU A 84 5.13 -25.91 -7.87
C GLU A 84 4.21 -24.68 -7.67
N GLN A 85 3.68 -24.52 -6.49
CA GLN A 85 2.82 -23.37 -6.10
C GLN A 85 3.60 -22.21 -5.51
N VAL A 86 4.92 -22.34 -5.35
CA VAL A 86 5.79 -21.32 -4.73
C VAL A 86 6.87 -20.89 -5.71
N ARG A 87 7.07 -19.59 -5.81
CA ARG A 87 8.19 -18.99 -6.55
C ARG A 87 8.68 -17.72 -5.87
N VAL A 88 9.87 -17.26 -6.21
CA VAL A 88 10.34 -15.90 -5.89
C VAL A 88 9.93 -14.97 -7.03
N ALA A 89 9.42 -13.79 -6.67
CA ALA A 89 9.06 -12.76 -7.63
C ALA A 89 10.20 -11.74 -7.79
N PRO A 90 10.30 -11.06 -8.93
CA PRO A 90 11.22 -9.95 -9.09
C PRO A 90 10.84 -8.80 -8.14
N PRO A 91 11.78 -8.22 -7.35
CA PRO A 91 11.47 -7.10 -6.44
C PRO A 91 10.84 -5.91 -7.17
N LYS A 92 11.30 -5.63 -8.38
CA LYS A 92 10.85 -4.53 -9.24
C LYS A 92 9.33 -4.52 -9.50
N ILE A 93 8.64 -5.66 -9.39
CA ILE A 93 7.20 -5.69 -9.67
C ILE A 93 6.38 -4.93 -8.62
N VAL A 94 6.82 -4.92 -7.37
CA VAL A 94 6.18 -4.17 -6.29
C VAL A 94 6.36 -2.67 -6.51
N GLU A 95 7.59 -2.25 -6.88
CA GLU A 95 7.91 -0.86 -7.22
C GLU A 95 7.09 -0.37 -8.41
N ARG A 96 6.86 -1.23 -9.42
CA ARG A 96 6.03 -0.92 -10.59
C ARG A 96 4.57 -0.69 -10.21
N LEU A 97 3.99 -1.54 -9.36
CA LEU A 97 2.63 -1.36 -8.86
C LEU A 97 2.51 -0.11 -7.98
N ASP A 98 3.51 0.16 -7.14
CA ASP A 98 3.54 1.36 -6.32
C ASP A 98 3.59 2.62 -7.20
N ALA A 99 4.52 2.70 -8.13
CA ALA A 99 4.64 3.84 -9.05
C ALA A 99 3.37 4.08 -9.87
N PHE A 100 2.64 3.02 -10.25
CA PHE A 100 1.39 3.11 -11.00
C PHE A 100 0.22 3.59 -10.14
N SER A 101 0.14 3.19 -8.86
CA SER A 101 -1.07 3.33 -8.04
C SER A 101 -0.91 4.18 -6.77
N ALA A 102 0.30 4.68 -6.45
CA ALA A 102 0.48 5.51 -5.26
C ALA A 102 -0.27 6.85 -5.36
N PRO A 103 -0.74 7.38 -4.23
CA PRO A 103 -1.24 8.75 -4.16
C PRO A 103 -0.23 9.76 -4.68
N ARG A 104 -0.71 10.80 -5.36
CA ARG A 104 0.16 11.69 -6.14
C ARG A 104 -0.24 13.16 -6.12
N LEU A 105 0.70 14.01 -6.50
CA LEU A 105 0.44 15.39 -6.85
C LEU A 105 0.08 15.50 -8.34
N VAL A 106 -0.84 16.40 -8.64
CA VAL A 106 -1.22 16.78 -10.00
C VAL A 106 -1.04 18.28 -10.11
N GLU A 107 -0.29 18.71 -11.12
CA GLU A 107 0.00 20.12 -11.33
C GLU A 107 -0.83 20.68 -12.49
N TYR A 108 -1.57 21.74 -12.21
CA TYR A 108 -2.26 22.53 -13.21
C TYR A 108 -1.72 23.95 -13.23
N PHE A 109 -1.74 24.55 -14.40
CA PHE A 109 -1.30 25.94 -14.63
C PHE A 109 -2.50 26.72 -15.12
N ASP A 110 -2.75 27.88 -14.50
CA ASP A 110 -3.80 28.78 -14.96
C ASP A 110 -3.44 29.30 -16.35
N SER A 111 -4.40 29.22 -17.26
CA SER A 111 -4.27 29.84 -18.59
C SER A 111 -4.29 31.35 -18.50
N ASP A 112 -3.80 32.03 -19.54
CA ASP A 112 -3.89 33.49 -19.65
C ASP A 112 -5.36 33.94 -19.60
N PRO A 113 -5.79 34.67 -18.56
CA PRO A 113 -7.17 35.10 -18.43
C PRO A 113 -7.56 36.18 -19.43
N CYS A 114 -6.61 36.71 -20.21
CA CYS A 114 -6.86 37.69 -21.25
C CYS A 114 -7.09 37.08 -22.64
N VAL A 115 -6.98 35.75 -22.76
CA VAL A 115 -7.25 35.01 -24.00
C VAL A 115 -8.56 34.23 -23.84
N GLU A 116 -9.53 34.49 -24.71
CA GLU A 116 -10.76 33.68 -24.79
C GLU A 116 -10.47 32.36 -25.51
N TYR A 117 -10.65 31.23 -24.82
CA TYR A 117 -10.62 29.90 -25.43
C TYR A 117 -12.03 29.38 -25.64
N ASP A 118 -12.40 29.09 -26.89
CA ASP A 118 -13.61 28.37 -27.20
C ASP A 118 -13.53 26.92 -26.63
N ARG A 119 -14.46 26.57 -25.75
CA ARG A 119 -14.55 25.23 -25.13
C ARG A 119 -15.18 24.24 -26.10
N VAL A 120 -14.40 23.31 -26.61
CA VAL A 120 -14.89 22.11 -27.28
C VAL A 120 -15.03 20.99 -26.24
N LEU A 121 -16.27 20.52 -26.03
CA LEU A 121 -16.61 19.40 -25.16
C LEU A 121 -16.52 18.08 -25.93
N ASN A 122 -15.82 17.09 -25.38
CA ASN A 122 -15.87 15.71 -25.88
C ASN A 122 -16.51 14.79 -24.84
N GLU A 123 -17.51 14.04 -25.24
CA GLU A 123 -18.25 13.07 -24.44
C GLU A 123 -17.68 11.65 -24.63
N ALA A 124 -17.77 10.81 -23.61
CA ALA A 124 -17.34 9.42 -23.59
C ALA A 124 -18.52 8.45 -23.38
N VAL A 125 -18.47 7.26 -23.99
CA VAL A 125 -19.54 6.24 -24.06
C VAL A 125 -19.09 4.94 -23.34
N PRO A 126 -19.97 4.21 -22.61
CA PRO A 126 -19.62 2.99 -21.85
C PRO A 126 -19.95 1.67 -22.57
N ALA A 127 -19.36 0.53 -22.14
CA ALA A 127 -19.57 -0.83 -22.66
C ALA A 127 -19.86 -1.88 -21.55
N PRO A 128 -20.51 -3.03 -21.85
CA PRO A 128 -21.17 -3.90 -20.87
C PRO A 128 -20.43 -5.20 -20.49
N ALA A 129 -20.96 -5.90 -19.46
CA ALA A 129 -20.37 -7.04 -18.73
C ALA A 129 -20.91 -8.44 -19.15
N ALA A 130 -20.16 -9.52 -18.81
CA ALA A 130 -20.59 -10.92 -18.94
C ALA A 130 -20.13 -11.83 -17.77
N ARG A 131 -20.85 -12.95 -17.49
CA ARG A 131 -20.73 -13.84 -16.32
C ARG A 131 -20.23 -15.24 -16.66
N ALA A 132 -19.59 -15.97 -15.72
CA ALA A 132 -19.51 -17.44 -15.71
C ALA A 132 -19.20 -18.09 -14.32
N ARG A 133 -19.43 -19.42 -14.18
CA ARG A 133 -19.66 -20.20 -12.94
C ARG A 133 -18.56 -21.21 -12.57
N ALA A 134 -18.64 -21.77 -11.34
CA ALA A 134 -17.69 -22.52 -10.55
C ALA A 134 -17.80 -24.07 -10.60
N GLY A 135 -16.79 -24.78 -10.02
CA GLY A 135 -16.78 -26.21 -9.69
C GLY A 135 -15.76 -26.58 -8.61
N ALA A 136 -16.03 -27.60 -7.79
CA ALA A 136 -15.34 -27.97 -6.56
C ALA A 136 -14.92 -29.47 -6.47
N ALA A 137 -13.90 -29.83 -5.64
CA ALA A 137 -13.70 -31.19 -5.11
C ALA A 137 -12.80 -31.26 -3.85
N ARG A 138 -12.95 -32.33 -3.03
CA ARG A 138 -12.46 -32.57 -1.66
C ARG A 138 -11.41 -33.69 -1.57
N GLY A 139 -10.66 -33.73 -0.45
CA GLY A 139 -9.88 -34.89 0.01
C GLY A 139 -9.21 -34.68 1.39
N SER A 140 -9.15 -35.74 2.21
CA SER A 140 -9.08 -35.79 3.68
C SER A 140 -7.72 -36.20 4.33
N ALA A 141 -7.71 -36.18 5.64
CA ALA A 141 -6.84 -35.95 6.77
C ALA A 141 -6.02 -37.12 7.38
N SER A 142 -5.12 -36.82 8.31
CA SER A 142 -4.83 -37.34 9.69
C SER A 142 -3.32 -37.28 10.03
N ASP A 143 -2.77 -37.20 11.19
CA ASP A 143 -3.07 -37.09 12.60
C ASP A 143 -1.73 -36.96 13.37
N LEU A 144 -1.66 -36.09 14.32
CA LEU A 144 -0.73 -35.86 15.46
C LEU A 144 -0.19 -34.44 15.52
N GLY A 145 -0.54 -33.69 16.59
CA GLY A 145 -0.05 -32.40 17.05
C GLY A 145 0.50 -31.38 16.02
N VAL A 146 1.60 -31.68 15.37
CA VAL A 146 2.13 -30.98 14.19
C VAL A 146 2.61 -31.99 13.18
N THR A 147 2.09 -31.92 11.98
CA THR A 147 2.56 -32.70 10.84
C THR A 147 3.36 -31.81 9.89
N VAL A 148 4.53 -32.29 9.50
CA VAL A 148 5.28 -31.69 8.39
C VAL A 148 4.67 -32.24 7.10
N GLU A 149 3.91 -31.42 6.39
CA GLU A 149 3.20 -31.79 5.17
C GLU A 149 4.13 -31.81 3.95
N ALA A 150 5.09 -30.87 3.90
CA ALA A 150 6.06 -30.78 2.81
C ALA A 150 7.33 -30.06 3.25
N ARG A 151 8.44 -30.37 2.55
CA ARG A 151 9.72 -29.64 2.64
C ARG A 151 10.30 -29.48 1.24
N PHE A 152 10.71 -28.25 0.89
CA PHE A 152 11.31 -27.96 -0.40
C PHE A 152 12.04 -26.61 -0.37
N ASN A 153 12.85 -26.34 -1.39
CA ASN A 153 13.61 -25.10 -1.50
C ASN A 153 13.12 -24.32 -2.73
N VAL A 154 13.02 -22.99 -2.59
CA VAL A 154 12.69 -22.07 -3.68
C VAL A 154 13.56 -20.82 -3.53
N GLY A 155 14.43 -20.54 -4.51
CA GLY A 155 15.41 -19.47 -4.41
C GLY A 155 16.25 -19.57 -3.13
N GLU A 156 16.37 -18.48 -2.43
CA GLU A 156 17.07 -18.37 -1.14
C GLU A 156 16.28 -18.89 0.07
N TYR A 157 15.13 -19.54 -0.14
CA TYR A 157 14.25 -19.99 0.95
C TYR A 157 14.22 -21.50 1.07
N ASP A 158 14.42 -21.99 2.29
CA ASP A 158 14.09 -23.35 2.71
C ASP A 158 12.68 -23.34 3.31
N ILE A 159 11.75 -24.07 2.72
CA ILE A 159 10.32 -24.00 3.01
C ILE A 159 9.85 -25.27 3.68
N VAL A 160 9.04 -25.10 4.73
CA VAL A 160 8.35 -26.19 5.42
C VAL A 160 6.87 -25.86 5.55
N ILE A 161 6.01 -26.79 5.20
CA ILE A 161 4.56 -26.66 5.38
C ILE A 161 4.16 -27.51 6.59
N LEU A 162 3.50 -26.85 7.54
CA LEU A 162 3.08 -27.48 8.79
C LEU A 162 1.56 -27.48 8.92
N SER A 163 1.02 -28.58 9.41
CA SER A 163 -0.31 -28.65 9.99
C SER A 163 -0.21 -28.71 11.50
N ALA A 164 -1.08 -28.02 12.22
CA ALA A 164 -1.14 -28.08 13.67
C ALA A 164 -2.58 -28.33 14.14
N LYS A 165 -2.77 -29.28 15.05
CA LYS A 165 -4.06 -29.52 15.71
C LYS A 165 -4.27 -28.56 16.88
N GLU A 166 -3.18 -28.14 17.52
CA GLU A 166 -3.17 -27.22 18.65
C GLU A 166 -2.11 -26.11 18.44
N SER A 167 -2.41 -24.92 18.91
CA SER A 167 -1.50 -23.77 18.81
C SER A 167 -0.20 -23.98 19.57
N GLY A 168 -0.24 -24.77 20.66
CA GLY A 168 0.96 -25.17 21.40
C GLY A 168 1.89 -26.12 20.63
N GLY A 169 1.33 -26.89 19.67
CA GLY A 169 2.13 -27.77 18.81
C GLY A 169 3.07 -27.01 17.88
N LEU A 170 2.55 -25.97 17.22
CA LEU A 170 3.40 -25.12 16.35
C LEU A 170 4.49 -24.39 17.17
N GLU A 171 4.14 -23.84 18.33
CA GLU A 171 5.06 -23.22 19.24
C GLU A 171 6.17 -24.19 19.65
N THR A 172 5.79 -25.42 20.05
CA THR A 172 6.73 -26.48 20.42
C THR A 172 7.64 -26.87 19.26
N TRP A 173 7.09 -26.98 18.05
CA TRP A 173 7.86 -27.33 16.86
C TRP A 173 8.91 -26.26 16.54
N LEU A 174 8.49 -24.99 16.52
CA LEU A 174 9.39 -23.84 16.25
C LEU A 174 10.50 -23.78 17.29
N ASN A 175 10.19 -23.92 18.59
CA ASN A 175 11.18 -23.95 19.67
C ASN A 175 12.18 -25.11 19.53
N ARG A 176 11.71 -26.33 19.20
CA ARG A 176 12.58 -27.49 18.99
C ARG A 176 13.50 -27.33 17.78
N ASN A 177 13.06 -26.56 16.77
CA ASN A 177 13.88 -26.24 15.60
C ASN A 177 14.74 -24.98 15.81
N GLY A 178 14.87 -24.50 17.05
CA GLY A 178 15.76 -23.42 17.45
C GLY A 178 15.22 -22.00 17.20
N TYR A 179 13.91 -21.84 16.94
CA TYR A 179 13.28 -20.53 16.80
C TYR A 179 12.70 -20.05 18.11
N LYS A 180 13.00 -18.83 18.52
CA LYS A 180 12.39 -18.20 19.70
C LYS A 180 11.08 -17.51 19.29
N ILE A 181 9.96 -18.00 19.80
CA ILE A 181 8.66 -17.41 19.54
C ILE A 181 8.40 -16.25 20.52
N PRO A 182 7.94 -15.09 20.04
CA PRO A 182 7.57 -13.97 20.90
C PRO A 182 6.45 -14.34 21.88
N ARG A 183 6.49 -13.77 23.09
CA ARG A 183 5.41 -13.97 24.07
C ARG A 183 4.05 -13.54 23.51
N GLY A 184 3.01 -14.36 23.71
CA GLY A 184 1.66 -14.08 23.21
C GLY A 184 1.35 -14.64 21.80
N ALA A 185 2.32 -15.24 21.11
CA ALA A 185 2.13 -15.85 19.80
C ALA A 185 1.05 -16.94 19.82
N LYS A 186 0.98 -17.77 20.88
CA LYS A 186 -0.02 -18.82 21.04
C LYS A 186 -1.46 -18.32 20.85
N GLN A 187 -1.79 -17.15 21.42
CA GLN A 187 -3.15 -16.57 21.33
C GLN A 187 -3.46 -16.12 19.89
N LEU A 188 -2.49 -15.55 19.18
CA LEU A 188 -2.67 -15.09 17.80
C LEU A 188 -2.65 -16.24 16.78
N LEU A 189 -1.98 -17.36 17.08
CA LEU A 189 -1.99 -18.58 16.27
C LEU A 189 -3.30 -19.37 16.40
N GLN A 190 -3.96 -19.29 17.55
CA GLN A 190 -5.13 -20.12 17.86
C GLN A 190 -6.29 -19.98 16.85
N PRO A 191 -6.69 -18.78 16.36
CA PRO A 191 -7.72 -18.65 15.35
C PRO A 191 -7.41 -19.40 14.06
N TYR A 192 -6.16 -19.39 13.61
CA TYR A 192 -5.72 -20.10 12.41
C TYR A 192 -5.76 -21.62 12.58
N VAL A 193 -5.29 -22.11 13.72
CA VAL A 193 -5.35 -23.54 14.04
C VAL A 193 -6.82 -24.01 14.10
N ARG A 194 -7.69 -23.27 14.79
CA ARG A 194 -9.13 -23.59 14.87
C ARG A 194 -9.82 -23.58 13.49
N SER A 195 -9.39 -22.72 12.59
CA SER A 195 -9.94 -22.66 11.22
C SER A 195 -9.33 -23.68 10.25
N GLY A 196 -8.43 -24.56 10.75
CA GLY A 196 -7.79 -25.63 9.98
C GLY A 196 -6.72 -25.14 9.00
N MET A 197 -6.22 -23.91 9.16
CA MET A 197 -5.17 -23.38 8.30
C MET A 197 -3.85 -24.12 8.51
N LYS A 198 -3.03 -24.13 7.49
CA LYS A 198 -1.66 -24.65 7.48
C LYS A 198 -0.70 -23.49 7.72
N PHE A 199 0.53 -23.82 8.04
CA PHE A 199 1.56 -22.80 8.29
C PHE A 199 2.70 -22.99 7.29
N PHE A 200 2.84 -22.00 6.43
CA PHE A 200 3.96 -21.86 5.52
C PHE A 200 5.12 -21.23 6.29
N VAL A 201 6.19 -22.00 6.50
CA VAL A 201 7.39 -21.54 7.20
C VAL A 201 8.52 -21.44 6.17
N ALA A 202 9.00 -20.24 5.90
CA ALA A 202 10.12 -19.98 5.02
C ALA A 202 11.33 -19.51 5.82
N LYS A 203 12.40 -20.30 5.83
CA LYS A 203 13.69 -19.94 6.40
C LYS A 203 14.59 -19.41 5.30
N VAL A 204 15.37 -18.35 5.59
CA VAL A 204 16.39 -17.89 4.66
C VAL A 204 17.62 -18.79 4.76
N ASN A 205 18.09 -19.26 3.62
CA ASN A 205 19.35 -19.93 3.46
C ASN A 205 20.40 -18.88 3.09
N LEU A 206 21.30 -18.58 4.01
CA LEU A 206 22.27 -17.49 3.86
C LEU A 206 23.23 -17.72 2.69
N ASP A 207 23.71 -18.96 2.51
CA ASP A 207 24.64 -19.29 1.43
C ASP A 207 23.98 -18.98 0.06
N LYS A 208 22.73 -19.43 -0.12
CA LYS A 208 21.98 -19.16 -1.36
C LYS A 208 21.59 -17.68 -1.50
N PHE A 209 21.37 -16.97 -0.40
CA PHE A 209 21.12 -15.54 -0.46
C PHE A 209 22.36 -14.78 -0.94
N GLU A 210 23.54 -15.09 -0.40
CA GLU A 210 24.80 -14.50 -0.85
C GLU A 210 25.11 -14.85 -2.31
N GLU A 211 24.91 -16.10 -2.72
CA GLU A 211 25.05 -16.55 -4.12
C GLU A 211 24.09 -15.83 -5.07
N SER A 212 22.94 -15.41 -4.60
CA SER A 212 21.91 -14.74 -5.43
C SER A 212 22.34 -13.35 -5.92
N GLY A 213 23.29 -12.70 -5.24
CA GLY A 213 23.75 -11.34 -5.51
C GLY A 213 22.75 -10.23 -5.18
N TYR A 214 21.61 -10.54 -4.60
CA TYR A 214 20.62 -9.54 -4.16
C TYR A 214 20.98 -8.97 -2.79
N GLN A 215 20.76 -7.68 -2.60
CA GLN A 215 20.96 -7.01 -1.30
C GLN A 215 19.74 -7.17 -0.37
N PHE A 216 18.58 -7.52 -0.91
CA PHE A 216 17.31 -7.69 -0.19
C PHE A 216 16.69 -9.03 -0.53
N LEU A 217 15.94 -9.58 0.42
CA LEU A 217 15.17 -10.81 0.21
C LEU A 217 14.14 -10.60 -0.89
N ARG A 218 14.12 -11.48 -1.88
CA ARG A 218 13.15 -11.41 -2.97
C ARG A 218 11.74 -11.74 -2.47
N PRO A 219 10.69 -11.08 -3.00
CA PRO A 219 9.32 -11.39 -2.65
C PRO A 219 8.96 -12.86 -2.87
N LEU A 220 8.33 -13.47 -1.87
CA LEU A 220 7.77 -14.81 -2.00
C LEU A 220 6.36 -14.75 -2.58
N GLN A 221 6.11 -15.58 -3.58
CA GLN A 221 4.82 -15.70 -4.23
C GLN A 221 4.27 -17.12 -4.06
N ILE A 222 3.01 -17.22 -3.57
CA ILE A 222 2.35 -18.48 -3.26
C ILE A 222 1.00 -18.53 -3.99
N SER A 223 0.75 -19.59 -4.78
CA SER A 223 -0.52 -19.83 -5.45
C SER A 223 -1.33 -20.89 -4.70
N TYR A 224 -2.61 -20.61 -4.42
CA TYR A 224 -3.49 -21.57 -3.78
C TYR A 224 -4.95 -21.39 -4.20
N GLN A 225 -5.77 -22.42 -3.94
CA GLN A 225 -7.21 -22.37 -4.13
C GLN A 225 -7.91 -22.39 -2.76
N SER A 226 -8.80 -21.45 -2.54
CA SER A 226 -9.60 -21.33 -1.31
C SER A 226 -10.81 -20.45 -1.54
N ARG A 227 -11.96 -20.83 -1.01
CA ARG A 227 -13.13 -19.95 -0.97
C ARG A 227 -12.92 -18.74 -0.05
N LYS A 228 -12.04 -18.89 0.95
CA LYS A 228 -11.70 -17.78 1.86
C LYS A 228 -10.77 -16.81 1.13
N PHE A 229 -11.20 -15.58 1.01
CA PHE A 229 -10.38 -14.49 0.50
C PHE A 229 -9.99 -13.59 1.68
N ILE A 230 -8.96 -14.00 2.39
CA ILE A 230 -8.46 -13.36 3.61
C ILE A 230 -6.96 -13.09 3.50
N LEU A 231 -6.49 -12.05 4.18
CA LEU A 231 -5.07 -11.77 4.33
C LEU A 231 -4.70 -11.90 5.82
N PRO A 232 -3.92 -12.91 6.23
CA PRO A 232 -3.52 -13.09 7.62
C PRO A 232 -2.55 -12.00 8.07
N ILE A 233 -2.99 -11.08 8.90
CA ILE A 233 -2.17 -9.96 9.42
C ILE A 233 -1.92 -10.04 10.93
N ARG A 234 -2.71 -10.84 11.67
CA ARG A 234 -2.61 -10.91 13.15
C ARG A 234 -1.22 -11.27 13.65
N LEU A 235 -0.52 -12.13 12.90
CA LEU A 235 0.82 -12.56 13.30
C LEU A 235 1.83 -11.42 13.23
N GLY A 236 1.67 -10.47 12.31
CA GLY A 236 2.49 -9.27 12.25
C GLY A 236 2.42 -8.42 13.52
N MET A 237 1.31 -8.46 14.25
CA MET A 237 1.13 -7.75 15.51
C MET A 237 1.97 -8.31 16.67
N ILE A 238 2.57 -9.50 16.53
CA ILE A 238 3.38 -10.12 17.61
C ILE A 238 4.61 -9.27 17.90
N ASN A 239 5.28 -8.82 16.86
CA ASN A 239 6.53 -8.07 16.95
C ASN A 239 6.32 -6.54 16.99
N ALA A 240 5.06 -6.08 16.95
CA ALA A 240 4.72 -4.67 16.88
C ALA A 240 4.65 -4.00 18.26
N ASN A 241 5.39 -2.93 18.41
CA ASN A 241 5.28 -2.03 19.58
C ASN A 241 4.37 -0.81 19.30
N ALA A 242 3.97 -0.60 18.06
CA ALA A 242 3.15 0.51 17.58
C ALA A 242 2.21 0.07 16.45
N ALA A 243 1.42 1.02 15.92
CA ALA A 243 0.61 0.80 14.73
C ALA A 243 1.49 0.42 13.53
N GLN A 244 0.98 -0.46 12.67
CA GLN A 244 1.69 -1.00 11.52
C GLN A 244 0.99 -0.62 10.22
N ASP A 245 1.76 -0.23 9.21
CA ASP A 245 1.26 0.07 7.89
C ASP A 245 1.38 -1.13 6.95
N LEU A 246 0.34 -1.36 6.16
CA LEU A 246 0.26 -2.42 5.17
C LEU A 246 -0.38 -1.86 3.88
N ILE A 247 0.33 -1.97 2.78
CA ILE A 247 -0.21 -1.68 1.46
C ILE A 247 -0.64 -3.00 0.80
N VAL A 248 -1.89 -3.08 0.41
CA VAL A 248 -2.45 -4.25 -0.28
C VAL A 248 -2.85 -3.86 -1.69
N TYR A 249 -2.23 -4.50 -2.68
CA TYR A 249 -2.63 -4.42 -4.08
C TYR A 249 -3.49 -5.63 -4.40
N VAL A 250 -4.76 -5.45 -4.66
CA VAL A 250 -5.63 -6.53 -5.13
C VAL A 250 -5.83 -6.38 -6.63
N LEU A 251 -5.45 -7.42 -7.37
CA LEU A 251 -5.64 -7.52 -8.81
C LEU A 251 -6.80 -8.49 -9.09
N SER A 252 -7.79 -8.05 -9.85
CA SER A 252 -9.02 -8.80 -10.14
C SER A 252 -9.42 -8.60 -11.61
N PRO A 253 -10.01 -9.62 -12.28
CA PRO A 253 -10.56 -9.44 -13.64
C PRO A 253 -11.91 -8.72 -13.67
N LYS A 254 -12.57 -8.47 -12.52
CA LYS A 254 -13.96 -8.00 -12.48
C LYS A 254 -14.12 -6.53 -12.08
N GLY A 255 -13.33 -6.07 -11.15
CA GLY A 255 -13.45 -4.73 -10.59
C GLY A 255 -12.83 -4.62 -9.20
N GLN A 256 -13.24 -3.63 -8.45
CA GLN A 256 -12.71 -3.30 -7.14
C GLN A 256 -12.90 -4.43 -6.13
N ALA A 257 -11.87 -4.69 -5.33
CA ALA A 257 -11.98 -5.53 -4.13
C ALA A 257 -12.35 -4.68 -2.92
N GLU A 258 -13.22 -5.22 -2.07
CA GLU A 258 -13.69 -4.58 -0.84
C GLU A 258 -13.37 -5.44 0.38
N ILE A 259 -13.15 -4.79 1.53
CA ILE A 259 -13.04 -5.48 2.82
C ILE A 259 -14.45 -5.58 3.42
N THR A 260 -14.83 -6.78 3.88
CA THR A 260 -16.19 -7.05 4.35
C THR A 260 -16.37 -6.94 5.85
N ASN A 261 -15.29 -7.11 6.63
CA ASN A 261 -15.33 -7.04 8.10
C ASN A 261 -14.78 -5.73 8.68
N TYR A 262 -14.29 -4.83 7.83
CA TYR A 262 -13.94 -3.45 8.17
C TYR A 262 -14.47 -2.52 7.11
N ARG A 263 -14.74 -1.29 7.52
CA ARG A 263 -15.15 -0.24 6.58
C ARG A 263 -13.98 0.17 5.69
N THR A 264 -14.22 0.24 4.38
CA THR A 264 -13.30 0.86 3.43
C THR A 264 -13.75 2.31 3.19
N VAL A 265 -12.82 3.25 3.31
CA VAL A 265 -13.07 4.68 3.05
C VAL A 265 -12.06 5.20 2.04
N LYS A 266 -12.48 6.08 1.15
CA LYS A 266 -11.57 6.76 0.22
C LYS A 266 -10.65 7.69 1.02
N VAL A 267 -9.34 7.67 0.74
CA VAL A 267 -8.42 8.66 1.30
C VAL A 267 -8.86 10.06 0.86
N PRO A 268 -8.71 11.12 1.69
CA PRO A 268 -8.98 12.48 1.24
C PRO A 268 -8.26 12.77 -0.08
N SER A 269 -8.99 13.23 -1.08
CA SER A 269 -8.51 13.38 -2.46
C SER A 269 -9.08 14.65 -3.11
N ASP A 270 -8.62 14.99 -4.30
CA ASP A 270 -9.07 16.11 -5.13
C ASP A 270 -9.02 17.47 -4.42
N ALA A 271 -8.07 17.62 -3.50
CA ALA A 271 -7.92 18.82 -2.71
C ALA A 271 -6.88 19.76 -3.32
N ASN A 272 -7.26 21.04 -3.52
CA ASN A 272 -6.31 22.09 -3.86
C ASN A 272 -5.47 22.43 -2.62
N ILE A 273 -4.16 22.31 -2.75
CA ILE A 273 -3.18 22.57 -1.68
C ILE A 273 -2.06 23.48 -2.19
N PRO A 274 -1.37 24.21 -1.28
CA PRO A 274 -0.32 25.14 -1.68
C PRO A 274 0.83 24.48 -2.45
N VAL A 275 1.35 25.17 -3.45
CA VAL A 275 2.42 24.67 -4.35
C VAL A 275 3.69 24.22 -3.61
N PHE A 276 4.03 24.84 -2.46
CA PHE A 276 5.22 24.45 -1.68
C PHE A 276 5.19 22.99 -1.22
N VAL A 277 4.00 22.37 -1.11
CA VAL A 277 3.83 20.97 -0.72
C VAL A 277 4.53 20.02 -1.70
N LYS A 278 4.80 20.46 -2.93
CA LYS A 278 5.58 19.66 -3.90
C LYS A 278 6.89 19.15 -3.30
N ASN A 279 7.59 19.99 -2.57
CA ASN A 279 8.87 19.65 -1.95
C ASN A 279 8.74 18.94 -0.59
N GLU A 280 7.53 18.91 -0.04
CA GLU A 280 7.21 18.33 1.28
C GLU A 280 6.14 17.24 1.17
N PHE A 281 5.97 16.62 0.00
CA PHE A 281 4.85 15.68 -0.25
C PHE A 281 4.84 14.50 0.71
N SER A 282 6.00 13.94 1.03
CA SER A 282 6.09 12.83 2.00
C SER A 282 5.55 13.20 3.37
N ASP A 283 5.91 14.38 3.88
CA ASP A 283 5.46 14.84 5.21
C ASP A 283 3.99 15.26 5.19
N PHE A 284 3.55 15.87 4.09
CA PHE A 284 2.14 16.13 3.85
C PHE A 284 1.32 14.85 3.89
N TYR A 285 1.70 13.84 3.10
CA TYR A 285 0.94 12.60 3.00
C TYR A 285 0.87 11.85 4.35
N LYS A 286 1.99 11.76 5.07
CA LYS A 286 2.03 11.17 6.41
C LYS A 286 1.09 11.87 7.39
N SER A 287 1.10 13.22 7.41
CA SER A 287 0.28 14.02 8.31
C SER A 287 -1.21 13.95 7.94
N MET A 288 -1.53 14.00 6.66
CA MET A 288 -2.89 13.84 6.13
C MET A 288 -3.44 12.46 6.46
N PHE A 289 -2.68 11.39 6.19
CA PHE A 289 -3.08 10.02 6.49
C PHE A 289 -3.29 9.83 8.00
N GLN A 290 -2.38 10.32 8.84
CA GLN A 290 -2.53 10.27 10.29
C GLN A 290 -3.79 10.99 10.77
N THR A 291 -4.08 12.15 10.21
CA THR A 291 -5.29 12.93 10.53
C THR A 291 -6.55 12.18 10.12
N ALA A 292 -6.58 11.62 8.91
CA ALA A 292 -7.69 10.80 8.43
C ALA A 292 -7.88 9.53 9.27
N TYR A 293 -6.79 8.83 9.59
CA TYR A 293 -6.79 7.63 10.43
C TYR A 293 -7.39 7.87 11.82
N LEU A 294 -7.03 8.99 12.45
CA LEU A 294 -7.59 9.37 13.76
C LEU A 294 -9.09 9.73 13.67
N LYS A 295 -9.51 10.43 12.62
CA LYS A 295 -10.93 10.77 12.38
C LYS A 295 -11.81 9.54 12.21
N GLU A 296 -11.28 8.47 11.65
CA GLU A 296 -11.97 7.20 11.42
C GLU A 296 -11.82 6.21 12.59
N ASP A 297 -11.52 6.71 13.80
CA ASP A 297 -11.33 5.91 15.03
C ASP A 297 -10.32 4.76 14.88
N ARG A 298 -9.42 4.87 13.89
CA ARG A 298 -8.35 3.88 13.62
C ARG A 298 -8.86 2.47 13.24
N LYS A 299 -10.06 2.37 12.64
CA LYS A 299 -10.78 1.11 12.37
C LYS A 299 -11.18 0.91 10.92
N VAL A 300 -10.51 1.56 10.00
CA VAL A 300 -10.85 1.50 8.57
C VAL A 300 -9.65 1.12 7.73
N ALA A 301 -9.92 0.59 6.54
CA ALA A 301 -8.94 0.53 5.46
C ALA A 301 -9.16 1.74 4.54
N PHE A 302 -8.07 2.36 4.10
CA PHE A 302 -8.13 3.48 3.17
C PHE A 302 -7.96 2.99 1.74
N LEU A 303 -8.92 3.30 0.88
CA LEU A 303 -8.78 3.16 -0.57
C LEU A 303 -7.93 4.32 -1.07
N GLU A 304 -6.77 4.00 -1.66
CA GLU A 304 -5.84 4.98 -2.25
C GLU A 304 -5.97 5.01 -3.78
N TYR A 305 -6.28 3.86 -4.38
CA TYR A 305 -6.40 3.73 -5.83
C TYR A 305 -7.35 2.58 -6.22
N ALA A 306 -8.20 2.81 -7.21
CA ALA A 306 -9.03 1.80 -7.85
C ALA A 306 -9.14 2.14 -9.34
N TRP A 307 -8.68 1.25 -10.25
CA TRP A 307 -8.60 1.57 -11.67
C TRP A 307 -8.48 0.33 -12.55
N ASP A 308 -9.01 0.42 -13.78
CA ASP A 308 -8.67 -0.56 -14.83
C ASP A 308 -7.26 -0.31 -15.33
N MET A 309 -6.41 -1.34 -15.28
CA MET A 309 -4.97 -1.22 -15.60
C MET A 309 -4.68 -1.13 -17.10
N SER A 310 -5.69 -1.11 -17.97
CA SER A 310 -5.52 -0.83 -19.39
C SER A 310 -5.29 0.65 -19.70
N SER A 311 -5.55 1.52 -18.73
CA SER A 311 -5.46 2.97 -18.88
C SER A 311 -5.02 3.65 -17.58
N CYS A 312 -4.74 4.94 -17.64
CA CYS A 312 -4.47 5.80 -16.49
C CYS A 312 -4.82 7.26 -16.82
N ASP A 313 -5.31 8.02 -15.81
CA ASP A 313 -5.61 9.44 -15.97
C ASP A 313 -5.58 10.19 -14.62
N PRO A 314 -4.63 11.10 -14.40
CA PRO A 314 -3.37 11.23 -15.12
C PRO A 314 -2.40 10.09 -14.79
N CYS A 315 -1.55 9.73 -15.75
CA CYS A 315 -0.53 8.70 -15.56
C CYS A 315 0.66 9.27 -14.77
N SER A 316 1.07 8.55 -13.72
CA SER A 316 2.37 8.79 -13.08
C SER A 316 3.43 7.76 -13.52
N ALA A 317 2.96 6.63 -14.02
CA ALA A 317 3.77 5.60 -14.64
C ALA A 317 2.92 4.91 -15.73
N GLU A 318 3.58 4.37 -16.74
CA GLU A 318 2.92 3.56 -17.76
C GLU A 318 2.20 2.36 -17.14
N PRO A 319 1.04 1.94 -17.68
CA PRO A 319 0.39 0.70 -17.28
C PRO A 319 1.34 -0.50 -17.34
N LEU A 320 1.13 -1.48 -16.48
CA LEU A 320 1.92 -2.70 -16.50
C LEU A 320 1.62 -3.51 -17.78
N ASN A 321 2.67 -3.95 -18.44
CA ASN A 321 2.52 -4.83 -19.60
C ASN A 321 2.09 -6.27 -19.17
N PRO A 322 1.64 -7.14 -20.09
CA PRO A 322 1.17 -8.49 -19.77
C PRO A 322 2.21 -9.35 -19.02
N GLU A 323 3.49 -9.19 -19.30
CA GLU A 323 4.54 -9.93 -18.62
C GLU A 323 4.74 -9.45 -17.17
N GLU A 324 4.73 -8.14 -16.96
CA GLU A 324 4.74 -7.55 -15.61
C GLU A 324 3.50 -7.97 -14.80
N LEU A 325 2.32 -8.03 -15.43
CA LEU A 325 1.11 -8.52 -14.78
C LEU A 325 1.22 -10.00 -14.37
N LYS A 326 1.80 -10.86 -15.21
CA LYS A 326 2.09 -12.26 -14.85
C LYS A 326 3.10 -12.36 -13.70
N GLN A 327 4.11 -11.51 -13.68
CA GLN A 327 5.07 -11.43 -12.58
C GLN A 327 4.38 -10.98 -11.28
N ALA A 328 3.38 -10.09 -11.36
CA ALA A 328 2.52 -9.70 -10.23
C ALA A 328 1.57 -10.82 -9.77
N GLY A 329 1.49 -11.94 -10.50
CA GLY A 329 0.68 -13.10 -10.15
C GLY A 329 -0.63 -13.20 -10.92
N VAL A 330 -0.90 -12.33 -11.88
CA VAL A 330 -2.07 -12.43 -12.75
C VAL A 330 -1.96 -13.67 -13.62
N PHE A 331 -2.90 -14.59 -13.54
CA PHE A 331 -2.85 -15.92 -14.16
C PHE A 331 -3.96 -16.16 -15.19
N TRP A 332 -4.91 -15.25 -15.31
CA TRP A 332 -6.04 -15.39 -16.23
C TRP A 332 -5.76 -14.79 -17.61
N LEU A 333 -4.63 -14.14 -17.82
CA LEU A 333 -4.23 -13.59 -19.12
C LEU A 333 -3.98 -14.67 -20.18
N ASP A 334 -3.49 -15.85 -19.75
CA ASP A 334 -3.15 -16.95 -20.68
C ASP A 334 -4.38 -17.72 -21.18
N ASN A 335 -5.53 -17.62 -20.49
CA ASN A 335 -6.74 -18.36 -20.85
C ASN A 335 -7.48 -17.76 -22.07
N ASN A 336 -7.11 -16.55 -22.49
CA ASN A 336 -7.72 -15.89 -23.64
C ASN A 336 -7.01 -16.19 -24.99
N SER A 337 -5.90 -16.94 -24.93
CA SER A 337 -5.12 -17.28 -26.14
C SER A 337 -5.64 -18.52 -26.89
N SER A 338 -6.66 -19.23 -26.38
CA SER A 338 -7.12 -20.52 -26.93
C SER A 338 -8.35 -20.44 -27.83
N ASN A 339 -8.80 -19.26 -28.22
CA ASN A 339 -9.80 -19.09 -29.28
C ASN A 339 -9.13 -18.70 -30.60
N ASP A 340 -8.24 -19.56 -31.10
CA ASP A 340 -7.78 -19.56 -32.48
C ASP A 340 -8.94 -20.01 -33.41
N GLU A 341 -9.97 -19.22 -33.57
CA GLU A 341 -10.75 -19.22 -34.79
C GLU A 341 -9.94 -18.48 -35.86
N PRO A 342 -9.71 -19.06 -37.02
CA PRO A 342 -8.96 -18.40 -38.10
C PRO A 342 -9.80 -17.25 -38.66
N PHE A 343 -9.49 -16.03 -38.28
CA PHE A 343 -10.10 -14.82 -38.86
C PHE A 343 -9.72 -14.68 -40.33
N PRO A 344 -10.64 -14.27 -41.21
CA PRO A 344 -10.32 -14.01 -42.61
C PRO A 344 -9.32 -12.84 -42.72
N PRO A 345 -8.40 -12.85 -43.73
CA PRO A 345 -7.23 -11.98 -43.80
C PRO A 345 -7.50 -10.49 -44.12
N SER A 346 -8.70 -9.98 -43.85
CA SER A 346 -9.10 -8.61 -44.21
C SER A 346 -9.14 -7.59 -43.08
N SER A 347 -8.90 -7.97 -41.81
CA SER A 347 -8.89 -7.00 -40.71
C SER A 347 -7.46 -6.64 -40.28
N ARG A 348 -6.98 -5.46 -40.66
CA ARG A 348 -5.67 -4.88 -40.27
C ARG A 348 -5.63 -4.37 -38.82
N ARG A 349 -6.46 -4.86 -37.91
CA ARG A 349 -6.35 -4.54 -36.48
C ARG A 349 -5.86 -5.77 -35.74
N PRO A 350 -4.73 -5.69 -34.98
CA PRO A 350 -4.37 -6.74 -34.05
C PRO A 350 -5.55 -6.94 -33.08
N PRO A 351 -5.87 -8.18 -32.69
CA PRO A 351 -6.91 -8.42 -31.69
C PRO A 351 -6.50 -7.70 -30.40
N ILE A 352 -7.33 -6.76 -29.97
CA ILE A 352 -7.23 -6.16 -28.64
C ILE A 352 -7.66 -7.27 -27.69
N VAL A 353 -6.70 -8.02 -27.17
CA VAL A 353 -6.91 -8.96 -26.07
C VAL A 353 -7.17 -8.10 -24.84
N SER A 354 -8.41 -7.69 -24.63
CA SER A 354 -8.84 -6.97 -23.44
C SER A 354 -8.97 -7.95 -22.28
N SER A 355 -7.84 -8.44 -21.79
CA SER A 355 -7.79 -9.07 -20.48
C SER A 355 -7.77 -7.97 -19.44
N SER A 356 -8.96 -7.51 -19.00
CA SER A 356 -9.06 -6.46 -18.00
C SER A 356 -8.45 -6.93 -16.68
N VAL A 357 -7.54 -6.15 -16.16
CA VAL A 357 -7.03 -6.28 -14.80
C VAL A 357 -7.38 -5.02 -14.06
N PHE A 358 -8.22 -5.14 -13.05
CA PHE A 358 -8.59 -4.03 -12.18
C PHE A 358 -7.71 -4.08 -10.93
N ILE A 359 -7.04 -2.99 -10.61
CA ILE A 359 -6.26 -2.84 -9.39
C ILE A 359 -7.07 -2.12 -8.32
N THR A 360 -7.01 -2.63 -7.10
CA THR A 360 -7.46 -1.94 -5.88
C THR A 360 -6.27 -1.82 -4.93
N ARG A 361 -5.85 -0.59 -4.62
CA ARG A 361 -4.82 -0.32 -3.62
C ARG A 361 -5.47 0.12 -2.32
N LEU A 362 -5.20 -0.62 -1.26
CA LEU A 362 -5.66 -0.32 0.08
C LEU A 362 -4.47 -0.05 1.00
N HIS A 363 -4.57 1.00 1.81
CA HIS A 363 -3.64 1.28 2.90
C HIS A 363 -4.32 0.97 4.23
N ILE A 364 -3.80 0.01 4.95
CA ILE A 364 -4.30 -0.43 6.25
C ILE A 364 -3.27 -0.08 7.32
N ARG A 365 -3.64 0.76 8.27
CA ARG A 365 -2.86 0.97 9.50
C ARG A 365 -3.57 0.26 10.63
N TYR A 366 -2.94 -0.73 11.24
CA TYR A 366 -3.58 -1.59 12.20
C TYR A 366 -2.85 -1.72 13.54
N THR A 367 -3.63 -1.95 14.59
CA THR A 367 -3.19 -2.21 15.95
C THR A 367 -4.03 -3.34 16.54
N ARG A 368 -3.56 -3.96 17.63
CA ARG A 368 -4.28 -5.06 18.28
C ARG A 368 -5.66 -4.64 18.82
N ASP A 369 -5.79 -3.40 19.26
CA ASP A 369 -7.02 -2.88 19.88
C ASP A 369 -8.05 -2.36 18.87
N LYS A 370 -7.60 -1.86 17.72
CA LYS A 370 -8.47 -1.18 16.76
C LYS A 370 -8.73 -1.97 15.49
N PHE A 371 -7.80 -2.85 15.10
CA PHE A 371 -7.91 -3.67 13.91
C PHE A 371 -7.45 -5.12 14.21
N PRO A 372 -8.14 -5.83 15.14
CA PRO A 372 -7.68 -7.09 15.72
C PRO A 372 -7.83 -8.30 14.80
N GLU A 373 -8.61 -8.20 13.72
CA GLU A 373 -8.93 -9.31 12.84
C GLU A 373 -8.24 -9.20 11.50
N ASP A 374 -8.08 -10.34 10.85
CA ASP A 374 -7.60 -10.39 9.48
C ASP A 374 -8.63 -9.76 8.54
N PRO A 375 -8.23 -8.92 7.56
CA PRO A 375 -9.15 -8.40 6.56
C PRO A 375 -9.69 -9.54 5.69
N ILE A 376 -11.01 -9.58 5.55
CA ILE A 376 -11.75 -10.50 4.68
C ILE A 376 -12.19 -9.71 3.46
N PHE A 377 -11.80 -10.19 2.28
CA PHE A 377 -12.08 -9.51 1.02
C PHE A 377 -13.21 -10.17 0.25
N GLN A 378 -13.84 -9.39 -0.60
CA GLN A 378 -14.65 -9.86 -1.70
C GLN A 378 -14.30 -9.12 -3.00
N ALA A 379 -14.30 -9.83 -4.12
CA ALA A 379 -14.22 -9.21 -5.42
C ALA A 379 -15.64 -8.75 -5.82
N THR A 380 -15.77 -7.50 -6.25
CA THR A 380 -17.02 -6.93 -6.74
C THR A 380 -16.97 -6.67 -8.24
N SER A 381 -18.09 -6.30 -8.83
CA SER A 381 -18.16 -5.79 -10.21
C SER A 381 -18.09 -4.25 -10.27
N ASN A 382 -17.75 -3.60 -9.18
CA ASN A 382 -17.59 -2.15 -9.16
C ASN A 382 -16.34 -1.77 -9.94
N GLN A 383 -16.51 -0.98 -11.00
CA GLN A 383 -15.43 -0.45 -11.84
C GLN A 383 -15.27 1.07 -11.69
N GLU A 384 -15.80 1.64 -10.60
CA GLU A 384 -15.61 3.06 -10.31
C GLU A 384 -14.13 3.37 -10.14
N SER A 385 -13.62 4.29 -10.93
CA SER A 385 -12.23 4.75 -10.84
C SER A 385 -12.05 5.69 -9.68
N PHE A 386 -10.99 5.50 -8.92
CA PHE A 386 -10.59 6.38 -7.82
C PHE A 386 -9.07 6.51 -7.75
N GLN A 387 -8.62 7.71 -7.50
CA GLN A 387 -7.20 8.02 -7.33
C GLN A 387 -7.01 9.00 -6.19
N GLY A 388 -6.18 8.66 -5.22
CA GLY A 388 -5.69 9.59 -4.19
C GLY A 388 -4.79 10.65 -4.84
N ARG A 389 -5.33 11.84 -5.12
CA ARG A 389 -4.58 12.91 -5.77
C ARG A 389 -4.79 14.26 -5.09
N TYR A 390 -3.77 15.10 -5.17
CA TYR A 390 -3.77 16.43 -4.57
C TYR A 390 -3.31 17.42 -5.62
N ILE A 391 -4.04 18.54 -5.70
CA ILE A 391 -3.93 19.48 -6.80
C ILE A 391 -3.06 20.67 -6.40
N LEU A 392 -2.01 20.91 -7.18
CA LEU A 392 -1.20 22.11 -7.13
C LEU A 392 -1.60 23.01 -8.30
N GLN A 393 -2.26 24.13 -7.99
CA GLN A 393 -2.71 25.07 -8.99
C GLN A 393 -1.73 26.25 -9.09
N HIS A 394 -0.92 26.27 -10.14
CA HIS A 394 0.02 27.36 -10.39
C HIS A 394 -0.67 28.59 -10.95
N PRO A 395 -0.49 29.78 -10.37
CA PRO A 395 -1.08 30.99 -10.90
C PRO A 395 -0.41 31.38 -12.23
N PHE A 396 -1.17 32.03 -13.11
CA PHE A 396 -0.62 32.66 -14.30
C PHE A 396 0.35 33.78 -13.93
N THR A 397 1.54 33.78 -14.51
CA THR A 397 2.63 34.73 -14.20
C THR A 397 2.86 35.80 -15.26
N GLY A 398 2.10 35.77 -16.36
CA GLY A 398 2.23 36.78 -17.44
C GLY A 398 1.60 38.13 -17.11
N GLU A 399 1.69 39.08 -18.06
CA GLU A 399 1.09 40.40 -17.90
C GLU A 399 -0.44 40.38 -17.95
N LEU A 400 -1.09 41.00 -16.97
CA LEU A 400 -2.54 41.06 -16.79
C LEU A 400 -3.10 42.44 -17.11
N LYS A 401 -3.14 42.81 -18.40
CA LYS A 401 -3.56 44.17 -18.84
C LYS A 401 -5.07 44.31 -19.07
N CYS A 402 -5.78 43.20 -19.30
CA CYS A 402 -7.20 43.19 -19.57
C CYS A 402 -8.07 43.23 -18.27
N GLN A 403 -9.37 43.43 -18.42
CA GLN A 403 -10.30 43.44 -17.28
C GLN A 403 -10.34 42.08 -16.59
N ALA A 404 -10.50 40.98 -17.32
CA ALA A 404 -10.52 39.61 -16.78
C ALA A 404 -9.23 39.30 -16.02
N GLY A 405 -8.05 39.76 -16.51
CA GLY A 405 -6.79 39.64 -15.80
C GLY A 405 -6.77 40.36 -14.45
N ARG A 406 -7.37 41.56 -14.37
CA ARG A 406 -7.50 42.28 -13.08
C ARG A 406 -8.43 41.56 -12.10
N GLU A 407 -9.54 40.99 -12.58
CA GLU A 407 -10.49 40.20 -11.77
C GLU A 407 -9.82 38.92 -11.27
N TYR A 408 -9.14 38.22 -12.15
CA TYR A 408 -8.34 37.05 -11.81
C TYR A 408 -7.32 37.38 -10.69
N LYS A 409 -6.55 38.42 -10.82
CA LYS A 409 -5.57 38.89 -9.83
C LYS A 409 -6.22 39.16 -8.46
N ARG A 410 -7.42 39.73 -8.44
CA ARG A 410 -8.19 39.97 -7.20
C ARG A 410 -8.74 38.67 -6.58
N SER A 411 -8.92 37.60 -7.33
CA SER A 411 -9.40 36.32 -6.82
C SER A 411 -8.32 35.46 -6.17
N LEU A 412 -7.03 35.64 -6.56
CA LEU A 412 -5.92 34.83 -6.09
C LEU A 412 -5.76 34.81 -4.56
N PRO A 413 -5.90 35.93 -3.83
CA PRO A 413 -5.79 35.95 -2.38
C PRO A 413 -6.76 34.98 -1.69
N LYS A 414 -8.02 35.00 -2.12
CA LYS A 414 -9.05 34.14 -1.59
C LYS A 414 -8.72 32.65 -1.88
N ARG A 415 -8.24 32.34 -3.08
CA ARG A 415 -7.82 30.98 -3.45
C ARG A 415 -6.68 30.49 -2.55
N PHE A 416 -5.62 31.27 -2.37
CA PHE A 416 -4.49 30.90 -1.54
C PHE A 416 -4.86 30.71 -0.08
N GLU A 417 -5.76 31.53 0.45
CA GLU A 417 -6.28 31.32 1.81
C GLU A 417 -7.08 30.03 1.91
N GLN A 418 -7.90 29.69 0.90
CA GLN A 418 -8.65 28.42 0.84
C GLN A 418 -7.69 27.23 0.76
N GLU A 419 -6.64 27.30 -0.05
CA GLU A 419 -5.60 26.26 -0.13
C GLU A 419 -4.89 26.07 1.22
N ALA A 420 -4.55 27.17 1.91
CA ALA A 420 -3.94 27.13 3.23
C ALA A 420 -4.84 26.45 4.27
N GLN A 421 -6.14 26.83 4.30
CA GLN A 421 -7.12 26.24 5.21
C GLN A 421 -7.37 24.76 4.88
N THR A 422 -7.42 24.39 3.61
CA THR A 422 -7.54 23.02 3.16
C THR A 422 -6.37 22.17 3.65
N LEU A 423 -5.14 22.66 3.47
CA LEU A 423 -3.94 21.99 3.95
C LEU A 423 -3.95 21.83 5.47
N ALA A 424 -4.28 22.90 6.23
CA ALA A 424 -4.38 22.83 7.69
C ALA A 424 -5.41 21.80 8.14
N LYS A 425 -6.59 21.76 7.51
CA LYS A 425 -7.67 20.79 7.81
C LYS A 425 -7.27 19.35 7.51
N LEU A 426 -6.51 19.12 6.43
CA LEU A 426 -6.07 17.79 6.03
C LEU A 426 -4.96 17.26 6.93
N THR A 427 -4.03 18.11 7.35
CA THR A 427 -2.79 17.69 8.03
C THR A 427 -2.76 17.96 9.52
N ASN A 428 -3.65 18.82 10.01
CA ASN A 428 -3.58 19.42 11.34
C ASN A 428 -2.30 20.27 11.55
N TRP A 429 -1.66 20.74 10.47
CA TRP A 429 -0.53 21.67 10.56
C TRP A 429 -0.99 23.06 10.97
N ASN A 430 -0.09 23.81 11.64
CA ASN A 430 -0.39 25.16 12.08
C ASN A 430 -0.62 26.09 10.86
N ILE A 431 -1.78 26.74 10.81
CA ILE A 431 -2.17 27.62 9.69
C ILE A 431 -1.23 28.81 9.50
N GLN A 432 -0.63 29.35 10.60
CA GLN A 432 0.33 30.46 10.48
C GLN A 432 1.64 30.04 9.85
N ASP A 433 2.09 28.80 10.12
CA ASP A 433 3.28 28.23 9.48
C ASP A 433 3.04 27.97 8.00
N ILE A 434 1.86 27.47 7.64
CA ILE A 434 1.45 27.28 6.24
C ILE A 434 1.47 28.65 5.51
N ARG A 435 0.82 29.65 6.07
CA ARG A 435 0.79 31.00 5.48
C ARG A 435 2.18 31.60 5.35
N ARG A 436 3.08 31.35 6.31
CA ARG A 436 4.50 31.80 6.25
C ARG A 436 5.25 31.12 5.10
N LYS A 437 5.08 29.81 4.94
CA LYS A 437 5.70 29.06 3.82
C LYS A 437 5.17 29.51 2.46
N MET A 438 3.87 29.75 2.34
CA MET A 438 3.28 30.29 1.11
C MET A 438 3.85 31.66 0.74
N LYS A 439 4.14 32.54 1.70
CA LYS A 439 4.76 33.84 1.46
C LYS A 439 6.16 33.72 0.85
N LEU A 440 6.97 32.78 1.37
CA LEU A 440 8.31 32.52 0.85
C LEU A 440 8.28 32.02 -0.59
N THR A 441 7.39 31.07 -0.87
CA THR A 441 7.25 30.48 -2.21
C THR A 441 6.76 31.47 -3.26
N VAL A 442 5.92 32.43 -2.86
CA VAL A 442 5.37 33.45 -3.78
C VAL A 442 6.31 34.65 -3.92
N GLY A 443 7.12 34.95 -2.90
CA GLY A 443 8.13 36.03 -2.94
C GLY A 443 9.18 35.84 -4.03
N ASP A 444 9.54 34.59 -4.31
CA ASP A 444 10.49 34.22 -5.37
C ASP A 444 9.95 34.48 -6.80
N LEU A 445 8.61 34.55 -6.94
CA LEU A 445 7.96 34.71 -8.25
C LEU A 445 7.75 36.16 -8.69
N ASN A 446 7.73 37.13 -7.80
CA ASN A 446 7.70 38.57 -8.19
C ASN A 446 7.83 39.52 -6.97
N SER A 447 9.00 40.05 -6.73
CA SER A 447 9.40 40.71 -5.47
C SER A 447 8.67 42.01 -5.10
N SER A 448 7.98 42.68 -6.01
CA SER A 448 7.43 44.01 -5.73
C SER A 448 5.93 44.03 -5.37
N TRP A 449 5.14 43.06 -5.82
CA TRP A 449 3.69 43.11 -5.67
C TRP A 449 3.15 42.29 -4.50
N TRP A 450 3.78 41.16 -4.21
CA TRP A 450 3.34 40.23 -3.17
C TRP A 450 3.63 40.74 -1.75
N GLY A 451 4.63 41.54 -1.56
CA GLY A 451 4.97 42.13 -0.26
C GLY A 451 3.83 42.96 0.35
N ASN A 452 3.12 43.73 -0.45
CA ASN A 452 1.98 44.57 0.03
C ASN A 452 0.71 43.76 0.28
N PHE A 453 0.52 42.63 -0.40
CA PHE A 453 -0.66 41.79 -0.25
C PHE A 453 -0.62 41.00 1.05
N PHE A 454 0.49 40.41 1.42
CA PHE A 454 0.61 39.61 2.62
C PHE A 454 0.69 40.43 3.91
N SER A 455 1.13 41.67 3.86
CA SER A 455 1.06 42.58 5.01
C SER A 455 -0.40 42.84 5.45
N TRP A 456 -1.35 42.85 4.49
CA TRP A 456 -2.76 43.02 4.77
C TRP A 456 -3.38 41.77 5.43
N LEU A 457 -2.99 40.55 5.05
CA LEU A 457 -3.50 39.27 5.62
C LEU A 457 -3.00 38.99 7.05
N VAL A 458 -1.89 39.57 7.47
CA VAL A 458 -1.30 39.40 8.81
C VAL A 458 -1.80 40.46 9.81
N GLY A 459 -2.43 41.52 9.31
CA GLY A 459 -3.05 42.56 10.12
C GLY A 459 -4.51 42.31 10.52
N MET A 460 -5.09 41.17 10.13
CA MET A 460 -6.36 40.63 10.64
C MET A 460 -6.10 39.41 11.52
#